data_38bb64a6426663390f9cc17df29a502a
#
_entry.id   38bb64a6426663390f9cc17df29a502a
#
_cell.length_a   1.000
_cell.length_b   1.000
_cell.length_c   1.000
_cell.angle_alpha   90.00
_cell.angle_beta   90.00
_cell.angle_gamma   90.00
#
_symmetry.space_group_name_H-M   'P 1'
#
loop_
_entity.id
_entity.type
_entity.pdbx_description
1 polymer ?
#
loop_
_entity_poly.entity_id
_entity_poly.type
_entity_poly.pdbx_seq_one_letter_code
_entity_poly.pdbx_strand_id
1 'polypeptide(L)'
;MPTDPLEMVSDLVRMGLYKDQQLQVADKVNAYELRKALLLKAAGKGDRKREKLVLALAKQAGGIENAFAAAFGPQAGLFFADTVRTSGATRREFLRNIAIGAALVTLTNCANPADPGADTVDEAADVDVSNLEKTDLKIGFIPITCATPIIMSEPLGFYKKYGFNAEVVKMPSWGAVRDSAIAGELDAYHMLAPMPIAMTLGLGSGAFGVKLASIENINGQAITVANKYKGQVNGPADFKGFTMGVPFPYSMHNLLLRYYLATGGIDPDVDVKIRPVPPPDSIAQLVAGDIDAYLMPDPFNQRAVYEDAGFIFKLTKDIWPGHPCCAFAASDQWIDANPNTFRALNKSIIEAAGYASDPANRTEIASAISERAFLNQPVEVVEAVLTGQFEDGLGNTLDVPDRIDFDPYPWQSFANWISSQLVRWDLQGDGQAAKAITDESYNEVGEEVFLTDLARELAEEVGLNPPSEIYRTEELEFDTFNPEAPGEYIKEQIDKYGV
;
A
#
# COMPACT_ATOMS: atom_id res chain seq x y z
N MET A 1 9.53 26.14 -1.87
CA MET A 1 9.98 27.53 -1.55
C MET A 1 10.97 27.43 -0.42
N PRO A 2 12.11 28.11 -0.44
CA PRO A 2 12.99 28.08 0.72
C PRO A 2 12.23 28.78 1.86
N THR A 3 11.98 28.07 2.93
CA THR A 3 11.43 28.62 4.17
C THR A 3 12.43 29.65 4.71
N ASP A 4 11.93 30.82 5.03
CA ASP A 4 12.69 31.93 5.63
C ASP A 4 13.43 31.38 6.86
N PRO A 5 14.75 31.62 7.00
CA PRO A 5 15.52 31.24 8.18
C PRO A 5 14.92 31.74 9.49
N LEU A 6 14.21 32.86 9.49
CA LEU A 6 13.50 33.43 10.64
C LEU A 6 12.27 32.60 11.05
N GLU A 7 11.51 32.04 10.10
CA GLU A 7 10.43 31.11 10.41
C GLU A 7 10.94 29.83 11.08
N MET A 8 12.05 29.30 10.58
CA MET A 8 12.68 28.09 11.14
C MET A 8 13.22 28.33 12.57
N VAL A 9 13.76 29.51 12.86
CA VAL A 9 14.21 29.90 14.21
C VAL A 9 13.02 30.10 15.15
N SER A 10 11.94 30.73 14.68
CA SER A 10 10.69 30.93 15.42
C SER A 10 10.07 29.59 15.82
N ASP A 11 10.08 28.60 14.95
CA ASP A 11 9.57 27.26 15.24
C ASP A 11 10.47 26.48 16.22
N LEU A 12 11.78 26.63 16.12
CA LEU A 12 12.73 26.05 17.08
C LEU A 12 12.59 26.63 18.50
N VAL A 13 12.26 27.92 18.62
CA VAL A 13 11.96 28.56 19.91
C VAL A 13 10.63 28.08 20.46
N ARG A 14 9.59 28.00 19.62
CA ARG A 14 8.28 27.47 19.99
C ARG A 14 8.36 26.02 20.45
N MET A 15 9.31 25.25 19.92
CA MET A 15 9.62 23.87 20.32
C MET A 15 10.52 23.80 21.56
N GLY A 16 10.93 24.93 22.16
CA GLY A 16 11.82 24.98 23.34
C GLY A 16 13.23 24.46 23.05
N LEU A 17 13.63 24.42 21.77
CA LEU A 17 14.96 24.01 21.33
C LEU A 17 15.96 25.18 21.34
N TYR A 18 15.44 26.41 21.36
CA TYR A 18 16.19 27.66 21.53
C TYR A 18 15.58 28.50 22.68
N LYS A 19 16.40 29.28 23.39
CA LYS A 19 15.91 30.22 24.39
C LYS A 19 15.70 31.60 23.75
N ASP A 20 14.68 32.36 24.23
CA ASP A 20 14.34 33.68 23.70
C ASP A 20 15.50 34.68 23.63
N GLN A 21 16.46 34.57 24.55
CA GLN A 21 17.66 35.44 24.55
C GLN A 21 18.58 35.21 23.34
N GLN A 22 18.44 34.08 22.63
CA GLN A 22 19.22 33.78 21.43
C GLN A 22 18.56 34.30 20.13
N LEU A 23 17.28 34.64 20.19
CA LEU A 23 16.54 35.24 19.08
C LEU A 23 16.97 36.68 18.77
N GLN A 24 17.40 37.45 19.77
CA GLN A 24 17.91 38.82 19.55
C GLN A 24 19.22 38.88 18.74
N VAL A 25 19.86 37.71 18.56
CA VAL A 25 21.06 37.55 17.73
C VAL A 25 20.73 36.90 16.36
N ALA A 26 19.47 36.49 16.15
CA ALA A 26 19.04 35.73 14.98
C ALA A 26 19.13 36.53 13.66
N ASP A 27 19.05 37.84 13.71
CA ASP A 27 19.31 38.71 12.53
C ASP A 27 20.73 38.57 11.96
N LYS A 28 21.62 37.80 12.63
CA LYS A 28 22.99 37.56 12.24
C LYS A 28 23.38 36.08 12.13
N VAL A 29 22.51 35.14 12.50
CA VAL A 29 22.80 33.71 12.40
C VAL A 29 22.49 33.24 11.01
N ASN A 30 23.54 32.91 10.24
CA ASN A 30 23.35 32.34 8.92
C ASN A 30 22.84 30.88 9.03
N ALA A 31 22.19 30.37 7.99
CA ALA A 31 21.64 29.03 7.94
C ALA A 31 22.69 27.92 8.25
N TYR A 32 23.96 28.17 7.95
CA TYR A 32 25.07 27.27 8.25
C TYR A 32 25.30 27.09 9.76
N GLU A 33 25.35 28.19 10.54
CA GLU A 33 25.55 28.10 12.00
C GLU A 33 24.35 27.44 12.70
N LEU A 34 23.14 27.67 12.18
CA LEU A 34 21.93 27.03 12.69
C LEU A 34 21.95 25.50 12.44
N ARG A 35 22.28 25.06 11.22
CA ARG A 35 22.40 23.65 10.87
C ARG A 35 23.51 22.95 11.67
N LYS A 36 24.64 23.62 11.86
CA LYS A 36 25.74 23.14 12.70
C LYS A 36 25.31 22.97 14.16
N ALA A 37 24.60 23.95 14.71
CA ALA A 37 24.08 23.90 16.09
C ALA A 37 23.08 22.75 16.26
N LEU A 38 22.24 22.49 15.29
CA LEU A 38 21.29 21.38 15.29
C LEU A 38 21.99 20.02 15.22
N LEU A 39 22.97 19.84 14.34
CA LEU A 39 23.78 18.64 14.25
C LEU A 39 24.53 18.36 15.57
N LEU A 40 25.18 19.37 16.16
CA LEU A 40 25.86 19.23 17.43
C LEU A 40 24.93 18.95 18.59
N LYS A 41 23.72 19.51 18.58
CA LYS A 41 22.70 19.25 19.61
C LYS A 41 22.09 17.86 19.45
N ALA A 42 21.86 17.38 18.25
CA ALA A 42 21.42 16.02 17.95
C ALA A 42 22.48 14.99 18.40
N ALA A 43 23.77 15.28 18.23
CA ALA A 43 24.88 14.45 18.70
C ALA A 43 25.04 14.38 20.24
N GLY A 44 24.26 15.15 21.01
CA GLY A 44 24.36 15.25 22.47
C GLY A 44 25.36 16.32 22.91
N LYS A 45 24.91 17.58 22.86
CA LYS A 45 25.68 18.75 23.28
C LYS A 45 26.26 18.57 24.67
N GLY A 46 27.60 18.66 24.80
CA GLY A 46 28.38 18.48 26.02
C GLY A 46 29.28 17.24 26.02
N ASP A 47 29.09 16.31 25.07
CA ASP A 47 30.05 15.22 24.85
C ASP A 47 31.09 15.65 23.77
N ARG A 48 32.21 16.14 24.23
CA ARG A 48 33.28 16.64 23.33
C ARG A 48 33.81 15.60 22.35
N LYS A 49 33.69 14.29 22.65
CA LYS A 49 34.12 13.24 21.72
C LYS A 49 33.12 13.09 20.57
N ARG A 50 31.82 13.11 20.87
CA ARG A 50 30.76 13.03 19.89
C ARG A 50 30.69 14.28 19.02
N GLU A 51 30.85 15.47 19.61
CA GLU A 51 30.91 16.73 18.86
C GLU A 51 32.06 16.74 17.83
N LYS A 52 33.26 16.27 18.22
CA LYS A 52 34.42 16.15 17.31
C LYS A 52 34.17 15.12 16.20
N LEU A 53 33.53 13.98 16.54
CA LEU A 53 33.20 12.97 15.55
C LEU A 53 32.21 13.50 14.51
N VAL A 54 31.12 14.15 14.93
CA VAL A 54 30.14 14.76 14.03
C VAL A 54 30.75 15.82 13.12
N LEU A 55 31.65 16.66 13.64
CA LEU A 55 32.34 17.65 12.83
C LEU A 55 33.36 17.02 11.84
N ALA A 56 34.01 15.91 12.22
CA ALA A 56 34.86 15.16 11.34
C ALA A 56 34.07 14.49 10.20
N LEU A 57 32.93 13.89 10.52
CA LEU A 57 32.01 13.28 9.54
C LEU A 57 31.41 14.34 8.61
N ALA A 58 31.03 15.50 9.14
CA ALA A 58 30.55 16.61 8.33
C ALA A 58 31.62 17.09 7.33
N LYS A 59 32.88 17.08 7.73
CA LYS A 59 34.00 17.41 6.82
C LYS A 59 34.16 16.37 5.71
N GLN A 60 33.99 15.08 6.03
CA GLN A 60 34.03 13.98 5.03
C GLN A 60 32.86 14.06 4.06
N ALA A 61 31.68 14.45 4.52
CA ALA A 61 30.49 14.65 3.69
C ALA A 61 30.57 15.90 2.77
N GLY A 62 31.67 16.62 2.78
CA GLY A 62 31.84 17.84 1.97
C GLY A 62 31.27 19.11 2.62
N GLY A 63 30.99 19.08 3.91
CA GLY A 63 30.56 20.24 4.72
C GLY A 63 29.31 19.99 5.55
N ILE A 64 29.01 20.94 6.44
CA ILE A 64 27.87 20.89 7.36
C ILE A 64 26.52 20.81 6.60
N GLU A 65 26.40 21.47 5.47
CA GLU A 65 25.16 21.48 4.70
C GLU A 65 24.86 20.11 4.08
N ASN A 66 25.87 19.47 3.53
CA ASN A 66 25.73 18.13 2.98
C ASN A 66 25.48 17.09 4.08
N ALA A 67 26.17 17.19 5.20
CA ALA A 67 25.94 16.31 6.36
C ALA A 67 24.55 16.50 6.94
N PHE A 68 24.04 17.73 6.98
CA PHE A 68 22.70 18.03 7.46
C PHE A 68 21.63 17.52 6.48
N ALA A 69 21.81 17.70 5.18
CA ALA A 69 20.93 17.19 4.16
C ALA A 69 20.91 15.64 4.12
N ALA A 70 22.06 14.99 4.31
CA ALA A 70 22.18 13.54 4.41
C ALA A 70 21.49 13.01 5.69
N ALA A 71 21.64 13.69 6.83
CA ALA A 71 21.08 13.27 8.09
C ALA A 71 19.56 13.53 8.23
N PHE A 72 19.06 14.59 7.60
CA PHE A 72 17.71 15.09 7.83
C PHE A 72 16.89 15.30 6.55
N GLY A 73 17.46 15.02 5.39
CA GLY A 73 16.89 15.25 4.06
C GLY A 73 16.90 16.70 3.60
N PRO A 74 16.74 16.95 2.29
CA PRO A 74 16.83 18.30 1.70
C PRO A 74 15.72 19.26 2.18
N GLN A 75 14.64 18.74 2.77
CA GLN A 75 13.51 19.51 3.33
C GLN A 75 13.42 19.42 4.86
N ALA A 76 14.55 19.25 5.51
CA ALA A 76 14.62 18.98 6.96
C ALA A 76 13.93 20.05 7.84
N GLY A 77 13.85 21.32 7.41
CA GLY A 77 13.13 22.36 8.13
C GLY A 77 11.62 22.10 8.25
N LEU A 78 10.99 21.59 7.17
CA LEU A 78 9.57 21.20 7.17
C LEU A 78 9.34 19.92 7.98
N PHE A 79 10.27 18.98 7.91
CA PHE A 79 10.23 17.72 8.65
C PHE A 79 10.21 17.94 10.17
N PHE A 80 11.03 18.85 10.70
CA PHE A 80 11.06 19.17 12.13
C PHE A 80 9.77 19.81 12.63
N ALA A 81 9.14 20.67 11.83
CA ALA A 81 7.90 21.33 12.21
C ALA A 81 6.72 20.35 12.31
N ASP A 82 6.65 19.38 11.42
CA ASP A 82 5.52 18.44 11.30
C ASP A 82 5.64 17.28 12.30
N THR A 83 6.83 16.68 12.42
CA THR A 83 7.05 15.50 13.26
C THR A 83 6.97 15.80 14.76
N VAL A 84 7.31 17.02 15.20
CA VAL A 84 7.15 17.45 16.60
C VAL A 84 5.69 17.70 16.99
N ARG A 85 4.82 17.96 16.01
CA ARG A 85 3.37 18.08 16.25
C ARG A 85 2.68 16.74 16.49
N THR A 86 3.20 15.66 15.95
CA THR A 86 2.52 14.36 15.87
C THR A 86 3.03 13.29 16.84
N SER A 87 4.22 13.41 17.42
CA SER A 87 4.77 12.38 18.31
C SER A 87 4.56 12.70 19.80
N GLY A 88 3.93 11.79 20.54
CA GLY A 88 3.85 11.81 22.01
C GLY A 88 5.16 11.50 22.73
N ALA A 89 6.23 11.19 21.99
CA ALA A 89 7.56 10.97 22.54
C ALA A 89 8.14 12.26 23.14
N THR A 90 8.84 12.17 24.25
CA THR A 90 9.49 13.34 24.81
C THR A 90 10.49 13.89 23.79
N ARG A 91 10.51 15.23 23.63
CA ARG A 91 11.41 15.94 22.68
C ARG A 91 12.87 15.49 22.75
N ARG A 92 13.29 15.01 23.93
CA ARG A 92 14.65 14.54 24.19
C ARG A 92 14.91 13.14 23.63
N GLU A 93 13.96 12.24 23.70
CA GLU A 93 14.05 10.86 23.15
C GLU A 93 14.01 10.88 21.64
N PHE A 94 13.12 11.67 21.07
CA PHE A 94 13.04 11.87 19.62
C PHE A 94 14.35 12.39 19.02
N LEU A 95 14.91 13.47 19.59
CA LEU A 95 16.19 14.03 19.13
C LEU A 95 17.37 13.08 19.34
N ARG A 96 17.34 12.27 20.41
CA ARG A 96 18.36 11.25 20.67
C ARG A 96 18.31 10.12 19.63
N ASN A 97 17.15 9.66 19.28
CA ASN A 97 16.97 8.56 18.31
C ASN A 97 17.35 9.00 16.89
N ILE A 98 16.97 10.21 16.49
CA ILE A 98 17.40 10.79 15.21
C ILE A 98 18.94 10.99 15.17
N ALA A 99 19.54 11.43 16.28
CA ALA A 99 20.99 11.62 16.34
C ALA A 99 21.77 10.30 16.22
N ILE A 100 21.25 9.23 16.82
CA ILE A 100 21.84 7.89 16.71
C ILE A 100 21.68 7.35 15.29
N GLY A 101 20.50 7.47 14.69
CA GLY A 101 20.25 7.05 13.30
C GLY A 101 21.09 7.82 12.29
N ALA A 102 21.14 9.16 12.40
CA ALA A 102 21.95 10.00 11.51
C ALA A 102 23.46 9.75 11.66
N ALA A 103 23.95 9.50 12.87
CA ALA A 103 25.36 9.16 13.09
C ALA A 103 25.73 7.77 12.53
N LEU A 104 24.81 6.81 12.57
CA LEU A 104 24.99 5.48 11.96
C LEU A 104 24.99 5.56 10.43
N VAL A 105 24.03 6.28 9.83
CA VAL A 105 23.96 6.45 8.37
C VAL A 105 25.18 7.19 7.82
N THR A 106 25.68 8.22 8.51
CA THR A 106 26.93 8.89 8.10
C THR A 106 28.18 8.04 8.32
N LEU A 107 28.19 7.16 9.32
CA LEU A 107 29.30 6.22 9.54
C LEU A 107 29.34 5.11 8.48
N THR A 108 28.20 4.62 8.03
CA THR A 108 28.12 3.56 7.01
C THR A 108 28.43 4.09 5.61
N ASN A 109 28.01 5.31 5.27
CA ASN A 109 28.32 5.91 3.96
C ASN A 109 29.73 6.48 3.81
N CYS A 110 30.48 6.68 4.90
CA CYS A 110 31.87 7.16 4.86
C CYS A 110 32.92 6.04 5.00
N ALA A 111 32.52 4.81 5.23
CA ALA A 111 33.38 3.65 5.29
C ALA A 111 33.14 2.79 4.04
N ASN A 112 33.72 3.18 2.91
CA ASN A 112 33.97 2.23 1.85
C ASN A 112 35.47 1.86 1.89
N PRO A 113 35.85 0.61 1.96
CA PRO A 113 35.58 -0.40 0.95
C PRO A 113 35.18 -1.75 1.50
N ALA A 114 34.50 -2.53 0.67
CA ALA A 114 34.17 -3.94 0.81
C ALA A 114 33.02 -4.23 1.80
N ASP A 115 31.89 -4.34 1.22
CA ASP A 115 30.70 -5.09 1.55
C ASP A 115 30.97 -6.30 2.49
N PRO A 116 30.24 -6.42 3.60
CA PRO A 116 29.90 -7.73 4.07
C PRO A 116 28.37 -7.87 4.24
N GLY A 117 27.73 -8.42 3.18
CA GLY A 117 26.52 -9.21 3.36
C GLY A 117 25.26 -8.46 3.74
N ALA A 118 24.76 -7.60 2.87
CA ALA A 118 23.38 -7.77 2.48
C ALA A 118 23.40 -8.97 1.54
N ASP A 119 22.67 -10.02 1.85
CA ASP A 119 22.27 -11.00 0.86
C ASP A 119 21.32 -10.27 -0.10
N THR A 120 21.93 -9.49 -1.00
CA THR A 120 21.25 -9.00 -2.19
C THR A 120 20.83 -10.24 -2.96
N VAL A 121 19.58 -10.28 -3.37
CA VAL A 121 19.04 -11.20 -4.35
C VAL A 121 20.17 -11.58 -5.31
N ASP A 122 20.53 -12.86 -5.39
CA ASP A 122 21.66 -13.39 -6.14
C ASP A 122 21.85 -12.60 -7.44
N GLU A 123 23.09 -12.16 -7.72
CA GLU A 123 23.41 -11.48 -8.98
C GLU A 123 22.93 -12.36 -10.13
N ALA A 124 21.93 -11.89 -10.81
CA ALA A 124 21.04 -12.56 -11.73
C ALA A 124 21.77 -13.50 -12.70
N ALA A 125 21.20 -14.68 -12.88
CA ALA A 125 21.18 -15.30 -14.22
C ALA A 125 20.85 -14.20 -15.24
N ASP A 126 21.66 -14.09 -16.33
CA ASP A 126 21.59 -13.04 -17.35
C ASP A 126 20.15 -12.78 -17.81
N VAL A 127 19.47 -11.81 -17.20
CA VAL A 127 18.21 -11.30 -17.73
C VAL A 127 18.56 -10.48 -18.96
N ASP A 128 18.15 -10.93 -20.15
CA ASP A 128 18.39 -10.17 -21.39
C ASP A 128 17.58 -8.88 -21.36
N VAL A 129 18.25 -7.78 -21.05
CA VAL A 129 17.67 -6.43 -21.02
C VAL A 129 17.88 -5.66 -22.34
N SER A 130 18.47 -6.31 -23.35
CA SER A 130 18.86 -5.65 -24.61
C SER A 130 17.66 -5.23 -25.48
N ASN A 131 16.49 -5.83 -25.24
CA ASN A 131 15.29 -5.65 -26.06
C ASN A 131 14.21 -4.81 -25.37
N LEU A 132 14.51 -4.13 -24.26
CA LEU A 132 13.54 -3.29 -23.56
C LEU A 132 13.29 -2.00 -24.37
N GLU A 133 12.02 -1.68 -24.60
CA GLU A 133 11.61 -0.44 -25.28
C GLU A 133 11.77 0.78 -24.38
N LYS A 134 11.62 0.58 -23.06
CA LYS A 134 11.70 1.63 -22.05
C LYS A 134 12.28 1.08 -20.75
N THR A 135 13.26 1.80 -20.16
CA THR A 135 13.94 1.43 -18.90
C THR A 135 13.65 2.39 -17.75
N ASP A 136 13.40 3.67 -18.05
CA ASP A 136 12.99 4.66 -17.05
C ASP A 136 11.47 4.62 -16.90
N LEU A 137 10.99 4.08 -15.77
CA LEU A 137 9.57 3.81 -15.54
C LEU A 137 9.01 4.63 -14.37
N LYS A 138 7.76 5.08 -14.51
CA LYS A 138 6.97 5.66 -13.43
C LYS A 138 5.84 4.71 -13.04
N ILE A 139 5.89 4.21 -11.81
CA ILE A 139 4.94 3.22 -11.30
C ILE A 139 4.16 3.83 -10.15
N GLY A 140 2.85 4.03 -10.34
CA GLY A 140 1.98 4.61 -9.33
C GLY A 140 1.54 3.60 -8.28
N PHE A 141 1.59 3.94 -6.98
CA PHE A 141 1.10 3.08 -5.92
C PHE A 141 0.34 3.84 -4.82
N ILE A 142 -0.57 3.15 -4.15
CA ILE A 142 -1.23 3.60 -2.92
C ILE A 142 -0.45 3.03 -1.72
N PRO A 143 -0.17 3.83 -0.66
CA PRO A 143 0.65 3.41 0.48
C PRO A 143 -0.08 2.44 1.42
N ILE A 144 -0.24 1.21 0.97
CA ILE A 144 -0.85 0.08 1.67
C ILE A 144 0.01 -1.17 1.51
N THR A 145 -0.13 -2.14 2.42
CA THR A 145 0.65 -3.39 2.38
C THR A 145 0.34 -4.25 1.15
N CYS A 146 -0.81 -4.05 0.51
CA CYS A 146 -1.14 -4.75 -0.73
C CYS A 146 -0.17 -4.42 -1.88
N ALA A 147 0.46 -3.23 -1.87
CA ALA A 147 1.45 -2.84 -2.87
C ALA A 147 2.87 -3.32 -2.55
N THR A 148 3.04 -4.27 -1.63
CA THR A 148 4.36 -4.76 -1.20
C THR A 148 5.25 -5.17 -2.37
N PRO A 149 4.82 -6.00 -3.36
CA PRO A 149 5.69 -6.37 -4.48
C PRO A 149 6.19 -5.17 -5.29
N ILE A 150 5.33 -4.16 -5.50
CA ILE A 150 5.71 -2.92 -6.21
C ILE A 150 6.75 -2.13 -5.42
N ILE A 151 6.47 -1.84 -4.14
CA ILE A 151 7.30 -0.91 -3.37
C ILE A 151 8.59 -1.53 -2.87
N MET A 152 8.60 -2.81 -2.51
CA MET A 152 9.83 -3.48 -2.09
C MET A 152 10.80 -3.73 -3.24
N SER A 153 10.30 -3.79 -4.48
CA SER A 153 11.13 -4.00 -5.68
C SER A 153 12.16 -2.91 -5.90
N GLU A 154 11.93 -1.70 -5.39
CA GLU A 154 12.91 -0.62 -5.46
C GLU A 154 14.06 -0.82 -4.45
N PRO A 155 13.85 -0.88 -3.10
CA PRO A 155 14.94 -1.05 -2.13
C PRO A 155 15.60 -2.44 -2.17
N LEU A 156 14.89 -3.50 -2.51
CA LEU A 156 15.44 -4.86 -2.58
C LEU A 156 16.01 -5.22 -3.96
N GLY A 157 15.94 -4.30 -4.93
CA GLY A 157 16.70 -4.41 -6.19
C GLY A 157 16.03 -5.22 -7.30
N PHE A 158 14.78 -5.67 -7.16
CA PHE A 158 14.09 -6.43 -8.22
C PHE A 158 13.99 -5.63 -9.52
N TYR A 159 13.64 -4.35 -9.49
CA TYR A 159 13.61 -3.52 -10.71
C TYR A 159 14.99 -3.45 -11.39
N LYS A 160 16.06 -3.30 -10.62
CA LYS A 160 17.44 -3.24 -11.16
C LYS A 160 17.86 -4.56 -11.79
N LYS A 161 17.47 -5.70 -11.21
CA LYS A 161 17.71 -7.02 -11.74
C LYS A 161 17.16 -7.16 -13.17
N TYR A 162 16.00 -6.55 -13.44
CA TYR A 162 15.36 -6.54 -14.75
C TYR A 162 15.70 -5.32 -15.63
N GLY A 163 16.75 -4.56 -15.27
CA GLY A 163 17.25 -3.44 -16.07
C GLY A 163 16.47 -2.14 -15.96
N PHE A 164 15.59 -2.00 -14.95
CA PHE A 164 14.76 -0.83 -14.79
C PHE A 164 15.35 0.19 -13.82
N ASN A 165 15.23 1.46 -14.20
CA ASN A 165 15.30 2.61 -13.33
C ASN A 165 13.87 3.06 -13.03
N ALA A 166 13.25 2.45 -12.02
CA ALA A 166 11.86 2.68 -11.68
C ALA A 166 11.71 3.78 -10.62
N GLU A 167 10.88 4.76 -10.89
CA GLU A 167 10.37 5.74 -9.93
C GLU A 167 9.02 5.25 -9.39
N VAL A 168 8.97 4.80 -8.12
CA VAL A 168 7.72 4.46 -7.47
C VAL A 168 7.04 5.71 -6.94
N VAL A 169 5.88 6.06 -7.51
CA VAL A 169 5.16 7.31 -7.28
C VAL A 169 4.01 7.10 -6.32
N LYS A 170 4.10 7.70 -5.13
CA LYS A 170 3.02 7.62 -4.14
C LYS A 170 1.81 8.45 -4.56
N MET A 171 0.67 7.80 -4.69
CA MET A 171 -0.58 8.40 -5.12
C MET A 171 -1.54 8.60 -3.92
N PRO A 172 -2.34 9.69 -3.92
CA PRO A 172 -3.22 10.00 -2.79
C PRO A 172 -4.51 9.16 -2.75
N SER A 173 -4.95 8.63 -3.89
CA SER A 173 -6.19 7.84 -4.02
C SER A 173 -6.22 7.05 -5.31
N TRP A 174 -7.08 6.01 -5.39
CA TRP A 174 -7.29 5.27 -6.64
C TRP A 174 -7.95 6.10 -7.75
N GLY A 175 -8.74 7.11 -7.39
CA GLY A 175 -9.22 8.09 -8.37
C GLY A 175 -8.04 8.82 -9.04
N ALA A 176 -7.04 9.23 -8.27
CA ALA A 176 -5.84 9.86 -8.82
C ALA A 176 -5.01 8.89 -9.66
N VAL A 177 -4.88 7.61 -9.24
CA VAL A 177 -4.22 6.58 -10.06
C VAL A 177 -4.92 6.42 -11.40
N ARG A 178 -6.26 6.27 -11.41
CA ARG A 178 -7.06 6.17 -12.63
C ARG A 178 -6.85 7.38 -13.55
N ASP A 179 -6.95 8.57 -13.01
CA ASP A 179 -6.87 9.80 -13.79
C ASP A 179 -5.47 9.99 -14.38
N SER A 180 -4.39 9.69 -13.62
CA SER A 180 -3.01 9.71 -14.10
C SER A 180 -2.72 8.59 -15.11
N ALA A 181 -3.35 7.41 -14.98
CA ALA A 181 -3.27 6.34 -15.96
C ALA A 181 -3.89 6.78 -17.31
N ILE A 182 -5.09 7.35 -17.28
CA ILE A 182 -5.78 7.88 -18.46
C ILE A 182 -4.98 9.03 -19.10
N ALA A 183 -4.34 9.88 -18.29
CA ALA A 183 -3.50 10.97 -18.78
C ALA A 183 -2.13 10.51 -19.35
N GLY A 184 -1.75 9.23 -19.18
CA GLY A 184 -0.46 8.70 -19.60
C GLY A 184 0.73 9.22 -18.76
N GLU A 185 0.48 9.64 -17.52
CA GLU A 185 1.51 10.16 -16.60
C GLU A 185 2.28 9.04 -15.88
N LEU A 186 1.71 7.83 -15.85
CA LEU A 186 2.26 6.62 -15.26
C LEU A 186 2.40 5.53 -16.34
N ASP A 187 3.44 4.72 -16.23
CA ASP A 187 3.71 3.59 -17.12
C ASP A 187 2.95 2.33 -16.69
N ALA A 188 2.95 2.07 -15.39
CA ALA A 188 2.22 0.98 -14.76
C ALA A 188 1.70 1.42 -13.39
N TYR A 189 0.77 0.69 -12.83
CA TYR A 189 0.07 1.15 -11.64
C TYR A 189 -0.50 0.03 -10.78
N HIS A 190 -0.48 0.29 -9.49
CA HIS A 190 -1.22 -0.43 -8.48
C HIS A 190 -2.71 -0.10 -8.60
N MET A 191 -3.53 -1.10 -8.87
CA MET A 191 -4.99 -0.98 -8.93
C MET A 191 -5.67 -1.97 -8.01
N LEU A 192 -6.89 -1.65 -7.58
CA LEU A 192 -7.77 -2.64 -6.96
C LEU A 192 -8.23 -3.63 -8.03
N ALA A 193 -8.27 -4.93 -7.74
CA ALA A 193 -8.53 -5.97 -8.73
C ALA A 193 -9.81 -5.75 -9.61
N PRO A 194 -10.90 -5.13 -9.12
CA PRO A 194 -12.05 -4.79 -9.97
C PRO A 194 -11.84 -3.59 -10.92
N MET A 195 -10.84 -2.72 -10.64
CA MET A 195 -10.67 -1.48 -11.43
C MET A 195 -10.32 -1.74 -12.90
N PRO A 196 -9.41 -2.66 -13.26
CA PRO A 196 -9.11 -2.94 -14.66
C PRO A 196 -10.36 -3.33 -15.47
N ILE A 197 -11.20 -4.21 -14.93
CA ILE A 197 -12.48 -4.59 -15.58
C ILE A 197 -13.40 -3.38 -15.70
N ALA A 198 -13.60 -2.64 -14.60
CA ALA A 198 -14.50 -1.48 -14.60
C ALA A 198 -14.04 -0.40 -15.60
N MET A 199 -12.73 -0.11 -15.67
CA MET A 199 -12.16 0.88 -16.59
C MET A 199 -12.28 0.43 -18.05
N THR A 200 -11.96 -0.82 -18.36
CA THR A 200 -12.08 -1.39 -19.71
C THR A 200 -13.52 -1.33 -20.20
N LEU A 201 -14.49 -1.66 -19.35
CA LEU A 201 -15.92 -1.60 -19.68
C LEU A 201 -16.52 -0.19 -19.58
N GLY A 202 -15.78 0.81 -19.14
CA GLY A 202 -16.26 2.19 -18.98
C GLY A 202 -17.23 2.40 -17.83
N LEU A 203 -17.20 1.54 -16.81
CA LEU A 203 -18.06 1.66 -15.64
C LEU A 203 -17.61 2.81 -14.74
N GLY A 204 -18.45 3.82 -14.57
CA GLY A 204 -18.17 5.01 -13.76
C GLY A 204 -17.13 5.96 -14.35
N SER A 205 -16.70 5.76 -15.59
CA SER A 205 -15.81 6.65 -16.35
C SER A 205 -15.99 6.40 -17.86
N GLY A 206 -15.23 7.11 -18.72
CA GLY A 206 -15.07 6.67 -20.11
C GLY A 206 -14.29 5.34 -20.17
N ALA A 207 -14.58 4.52 -21.19
CA ALA A 207 -13.86 3.27 -21.40
C ALA A 207 -12.36 3.53 -21.64
N PHE A 208 -11.51 2.78 -20.96
CA PHE A 208 -10.07 2.86 -21.06
C PHE A 208 -9.48 1.47 -20.84
N GLY A 209 -8.92 0.87 -21.91
CA GLY A 209 -8.40 -0.49 -21.87
C GLY A 209 -7.21 -0.63 -20.91
N VAL A 210 -7.33 -1.55 -19.96
CA VAL A 210 -6.32 -1.84 -18.95
C VAL A 210 -6.21 -3.36 -18.78
N LYS A 211 -4.99 -3.88 -18.72
CA LYS A 211 -4.70 -5.30 -18.52
C LYS A 211 -3.79 -5.51 -17.34
N LEU A 212 -3.84 -6.71 -16.80
CA LEU A 212 -2.97 -7.17 -15.72
C LEU A 212 -2.44 -8.59 -16.00
N ALA A 213 -1.19 -8.83 -15.65
CA ALA A 213 -0.56 -10.16 -15.67
C ALA A 213 -0.14 -10.61 -14.27
N SER A 214 -0.42 -9.83 -13.23
CA SER A 214 -0.17 -10.23 -11.84
C SER A 214 -1.17 -9.62 -10.87
N ILE A 215 -1.60 -10.44 -9.91
CA ILE A 215 -2.24 -10.01 -8.68
C ILE A 215 -1.13 -9.58 -7.73
N GLU A 216 -1.31 -8.45 -7.03
CA GLU A 216 -0.33 -7.94 -6.08
C GLU A 216 -0.38 -8.69 -4.76
N ASN A 217 -1.60 -8.98 -4.30
CA ASN A 217 -1.84 -9.72 -3.08
C ASN A 217 -3.20 -10.40 -3.06
N ILE A 218 -3.28 -11.45 -2.28
CA ILE A 218 -4.53 -12.07 -1.83
C ILE A 218 -4.77 -11.76 -0.36
N ASN A 219 -6.06 -11.73 0.09
CA ASN A 219 -6.42 -11.35 1.46
C ASN A 219 -5.98 -9.90 1.81
N GLY A 220 -5.52 -9.64 3.03
CA GLY A 220 -4.91 -8.36 3.44
C GLY A 220 -5.89 -7.20 3.68
N GLN A 221 -7.14 -7.52 4.02
CA GLN A 221 -8.20 -6.56 4.33
C GLN A 221 -8.96 -7.00 5.58
N ALA A 222 -9.65 -6.07 6.23
CA ALA A 222 -10.51 -6.39 7.36
C ALA A 222 -11.69 -5.41 7.48
N ILE A 223 -12.75 -5.87 8.12
CA ILE A 223 -13.79 -5.00 8.69
C ILE A 223 -13.29 -4.56 10.06
N THR A 224 -13.03 -3.26 10.20
CA THR A 224 -12.64 -2.62 11.45
C THR A 224 -13.78 -1.75 11.96
N VAL A 225 -14.11 -1.87 13.23
CA VAL A 225 -15.26 -1.21 13.86
C VAL A 225 -14.76 -0.27 14.96
N ALA A 226 -15.40 0.90 15.11
CA ALA A 226 -15.06 1.86 16.15
C ALA A 226 -15.23 1.28 17.55
N ASN A 227 -14.32 1.60 18.48
CA ASN A 227 -14.30 1.07 19.84
C ASN A 227 -15.62 1.27 20.63
N LYS A 228 -16.42 2.29 20.29
CA LYS A 228 -17.75 2.52 20.90
C LYS A 228 -18.72 1.37 20.71
N TYR A 229 -18.46 0.47 19.75
CA TYR A 229 -19.30 -0.68 19.44
C TYR A 229 -18.74 -2.02 19.95
N LYS A 230 -17.70 -2.02 20.77
CA LYS A 230 -17.18 -3.26 21.39
C LYS A 230 -18.30 -4.02 22.14
N GLY A 231 -18.43 -5.31 21.81
CA GLY A 231 -19.47 -6.20 22.38
C GLY A 231 -20.89 -5.97 21.83
N GLN A 232 -21.08 -5.11 20.83
CA GLN A 232 -22.40 -4.83 20.24
C GLN A 232 -22.54 -5.39 18.81
N VAL A 233 -21.43 -5.66 18.11
CA VAL A 233 -21.42 -6.23 16.76
C VAL A 233 -20.92 -7.67 16.84
N ASN A 234 -21.74 -8.62 16.37
CA ASN A 234 -21.48 -10.05 16.40
C ASN A 234 -21.63 -10.70 15.02
N GLY A 235 -22.33 -10.03 14.11
CA GLY A 235 -22.59 -10.54 12.76
C GLY A 235 -23.00 -9.43 11.78
N PRO A 236 -23.23 -9.79 10.50
CA PRO A 236 -23.52 -8.80 9.46
C PRO A 236 -24.83 -8.05 9.72
N ALA A 237 -25.84 -8.66 10.35
CA ALA A 237 -27.13 -8.01 10.68
C ALA A 237 -26.97 -6.81 11.64
N ASP A 238 -25.93 -6.80 12.47
CA ASP A 238 -25.71 -5.73 13.46
C ASP A 238 -25.19 -4.42 12.84
N PHE A 239 -24.83 -4.44 11.56
CA PHE A 239 -24.40 -3.23 10.85
C PHE A 239 -25.54 -2.34 10.36
N LYS A 240 -26.80 -2.73 10.57
CA LYS A 240 -27.94 -1.92 10.14
C LYS A 240 -27.88 -0.50 10.73
N GLY A 241 -27.96 0.50 9.87
CA GLY A 241 -27.87 1.91 10.22
C GLY A 241 -26.44 2.47 10.30
N PHE A 242 -25.40 1.66 10.10
CA PHE A 242 -24.01 2.14 10.14
C PHE A 242 -23.65 2.96 8.90
N THR A 243 -22.76 3.91 9.10
CA THR A 243 -22.00 4.53 8.01
C THR A 243 -20.66 3.79 7.90
N MET A 244 -20.39 3.18 6.74
CA MET A 244 -19.24 2.32 6.52
C MET A 244 -18.33 2.87 5.42
N GLY A 245 -17.03 2.91 5.70
CA GLY A 245 -16.00 3.37 4.75
C GLY A 245 -15.51 2.24 3.85
N VAL A 246 -15.32 2.52 2.56
CA VAL A 246 -14.58 1.66 1.63
C VAL A 246 -13.58 2.52 0.84
N PRO A 247 -12.46 1.95 0.36
CA PRO A 247 -11.41 2.78 -0.25
C PRO A 247 -11.81 3.38 -1.61
N PHE A 248 -12.65 2.67 -2.35
CA PHE A 248 -13.11 3.05 -3.69
C PHE A 248 -14.36 2.25 -4.08
N PRO A 249 -15.28 2.78 -4.91
CA PRO A 249 -16.48 2.05 -5.31
C PRO A 249 -16.17 0.73 -6.03
N TYR A 250 -15.27 0.74 -7.00
CA TYR A 250 -14.83 -0.45 -7.75
C TYR A 250 -13.65 -1.12 -7.05
N SER A 251 -13.90 -1.69 -5.88
CA SER A 251 -12.89 -2.35 -5.04
C SER A 251 -13.40 -3.69 -4.51
N MET A 252 -12.49 -4.64 -4.30
CA MET A 252 -12.82 -5.88 -3.59
C MET A 252 -13.41 -5.60 -2.21
N HIS A 253 -12.92 -4.55 -1.54
CA HIS A 253 -13.45 -4.10 -0.25
C HIS A 253 -14.94 -3.79 -0.30
N ASN A 254 -15.38 -3.03 -1.31
CA ASN A 254 -16.80 -2.70 -1.47
C ASN A 254 -17.63 -3.93 -1.86
N LEU A 255 -17.13 -4.75 -2.80
CA LEU A 255 -17.85 -5.93 -3.27
C LEU A 255 -17.99 -6.98 -2.15
N LEU A 256 -16.92 -7.25 -1.39
CA LEU A 256 -16.95 -8.16 -0.25
C LEU A 256 -17.79 -7.61 0.91
N LEU A 257 -17.74 -6.30 1.17
CA LEU A 257 -18.60 -5.69 2.19
C LEU A 257 -20.08 -5.88 1.85
N ARG A 258 -20.48 -5.58 0.60
CA ARG A 258 -21.86 -5.76 0.12
C ARG A 258 -22.30 -7.22 0.21
N TYR A 259 -21.45 -8.14 -0.24
CA TYR A 259 -21.69 -9.57 -0.11
C TYR A 259 -21.90 -9.96 1.37
N TYR A 260 -20.98 -9.59 2.26
CA TYR A 260 -21.06 -9.91 3.68
C TYR A 260 -22.31 -9.33 4.35
N LEU A 261 -22.67 -8.09 4.07
CA LEU A 261 -23.89 -7.46 4.58
C LEU A 261 -25.15 -8.21 4.10
N ALA A 262 -25.20 -8.58 2.82
CA ALA A 262 -26.32 -9.32 2.25
C ALA A 262 -26.54 -10.68 2.95
N THR A 263 -25.47 -11.37 3.36
CA THR A 263 -25.60 -12.64 4.10
C THR A 263 -26.32 -12.50 5.45
N GLY A 264 -26.35 -11.28 6.00
CA GLY A 264 -27.13 -10.92 7.20
C GLY A 264 -28.51 -10.36 6.92
N GLY A 265 -28.96 -10.38 5.66
CA GLY A 265 -30.24 -9.78 5.25
C GLY A 265 -30.23 -8.25 5.27
N ILE A 266 -29.05 -7.64 5.14
CA ILE A 266 -28.86 -6.18 5.06
C ILE A 266 -28.76 -5.78 3.59
N ASP A 267 -29.64 -4.90 3.16
CA ASP A 267 -29.53 -4.24 1.86
C ASP A 267 -28.45 -3.15 1.94
N PRO A 268 -27.33 -3.30 1.23
CA PRO A 268 -26.21 -2.37 1.34
C PRO A 268 -26.49 -0.99 0.74
N ASP A 269 -27.56 -0.80 -0.01
CA ASP A 269 -27.98 0.48 -0.58
C ASP A 269 -29.09 1.18 0.24
N VAL A 270 -29.74 0.44 1.15
CA VAL A 270 -30.89 0.95 1.93
C VAL A 270 -30.60 0.95 3.43
N ASP A 271 -30.04 -0.13 3.95
CA ASP A 271 -29.91 -0.35 5.39
C ASP A 271 -28.62 0.20 6.00
N VAL A 272 -27.61 0.47 5.20
CA VAL A 272 -26.33 1.08 5.61
C VAL A 272 -25.97 2.23 4.68
N LYS A 273 -25.00 3.05 5.09
CA LYS A 273 -24.47 4.11 4.24
C LYS A 273 -23.01 3.80 3.90
N ILE A 274 -22.78 3.20 2.73
CA ILE A 274 -21.42 2.96 2.24
C ILE A 274 -20.90 4.23 1.55
N ARG A 275 -19.67 4.64 1.89
CA ARG A 275 -19.05 5.82 1.29
C ARG A 275 -17.56 5.62 1.00
N PRO A 276 -17.04 6.18 -0.11
CA PRO A 276 -15.61 6.16 -0.39
C PRO A 276 -14.85 7.00 0.64
N VAL A 277 -13.76 6.44 1.17
CA VAL A 277 -12.85 7.09 2.10
C VAL A 277 -11.42 6.68 1.71
N PRO A 278 -10.52 7.61 1.41
CA PRO A 278 -9.12 7.27 1.19
C PRO A 278 -8.55 6.56 2.44
N PRO A 279 -7.79 5.46 2.27
CA PRO A 279 -7.29 4.69 3.43
C PRO A 279 -6.54 5.52 4.46
N PRO A 280 -5.69 6.51 4.10
CA PRO A 280 -5.02 7.36 5.09
C PRO A 280 -5.96 8.18 5.98
N ASP A 281 -7.18 8.46 5.51
CA ASP A 281 -8.17 9.26 6.22
C ASP A 281 -9.11 8.42 7.09
N SER A 282 -9.11 7.08 6.92
CA SER A 282 -10.09 6.18 7.53
C SER A 282 -10.09 6.22 9.04
N ILE A 283 -8.93 6.23 9.68
CA ILE A 283 -8.80 6.25 11.15
C ILE A 283 -9.31 7.57 11.72
N ALA A 284 -8.94 8.70 11.09
CA ALA A 284 -9.40 10.02 11.52
C ALA A 284 -10.93 10.13 11.45
N GLN A 285 -11.56 9.61 10.39
CA GLN A 285 -13.02 9.59 10.24
C GLN A 285 -13.70 8.63 11.24
N LEU A 286 -13.04 7.49 11.56
CA LEU A 286 -13.53 6.56 12.58
C LEU A 286 -13.53 7.22 13.98
N VAL A 287 -12.43 7.89 14.33
CA VAL A 287 -12.29 8.63 15.61
C VAL A 287 -13.26 9.81 15.69
N ALA A 288 -13.45 10.54 14.60
CA ALA A 288 -14.41 11.65 14.55
C ALA A 288 -15.87 11.18 14.64
N GLY A 289 -16.15 9.89 14.37
CA GLY A 289 -17.50 9.35 14.31
C GLY A 289 -18.22 9.66 13.00
N ASP A 290 -17.50 10.09 11.97
CA ASP A 290 -18.00 10.31 10.61
C ASP A 290 -18.32 8.99 9.91
N ILE A 291 -17.63 7.91 10.30
CA ILE A 291 -17.93 6.52 9.98
C ILE A 291 -17.93 5.68 11.25
N ASP A 292 -18.75 4.63 11.26
CA ASP A 292 -18.90 3.71 12.39
C ASP A 292 -17.97 2.49 12.26
N ALA A 293 -17.71 2.10 11.04
CA ALA A 293 -16.84 1.00 10.66
C ALA A 293 -16.28 1.25 9.25
N TYR A 294 -15.35 0.41 8.85
CA TYR A 294 -14.87 0.38 7.46
C TYR A 294 -14.39 -1.02 7.07
N LEU A 295 -14.41 -1.31 5.78
CA LEU A 295 -13.62 -2.39 5.19
C LEU A 295 -12.49 -1.75 4.38
N MET A 296 -11.26 -1.87 4.90
CA MET A 296 -10.09 -1.20 4.37
C MET A 296 -8.92 -2.17 4.16
N PRO A 297 -7.96 -1.82 3.28
CA PRO A 297 -6.71 -2.56 3.19
C PRO A 297 -5.84 -2.33 4.42
N ASP A 298 -5.01 -3.31 4.74
CA ASP A 298 -3.94 -3.12 5.69
C ASP A 298 -2.86 -2.16 5.10
N PRO A 299 -2.17 -1.37 5.96
CA PRO A 299 -2.06 -1.54 7.41
C PRO A 299 -3.08 -0.76 8.24
N PHE A 300 -4.11 -0.15 7.63
CA PHE A 300 -5.01 0.77 8.34
C PHE A 300 -5.92 0.06 9.35
N ASN A 301 -6.17 -1.24 9.19
CA ASN A 301 -6.88 -2.04 10.20
C ASN A 301 -6.02 -2.21 11.45
N GLN A 302 -4.77 -2.64 11.29
CA GLN A 302 -3.84 -2.79 12.39
C GLN A 302 -3.47 -1.44 13.02
N ARG A 303 -3.37 -0.39 12.20
CA ARG A 303 -3.12 0.96 12.68
C ARG A 303 -4.24 1.48 13.57
N ALA A 304 -5.50 1.18 13.28
CA ALA A 304 -6.63 1.57 14.12
C ALA A 304 -6.57 0.90 15.51
N VAL A 305 -6.14 -0.37 15.55
CA VAL A 305 -5.89 -1.07 16.83
C VAL A 305 -4.73 -0.44 17.59
N TYR A 306 -3.64 -0.19 16.90
CA TYR A 306 -2.43 0.44 17.47
C TYR A 306 -2.71 1.82 18.09
N GLU A 307 -3.61 2.60 17.49
CA GLU A 307 -4.03 3.92 17.97
C GLU A 307 -5.24 3.88 18.94
N ASP A 308 -5.70 2.69 19.33
CA ASP A 308 -6.90 2.49 20.16
C ASP A 308 -8.15 3.20 19.59
N ALA A 309 -8.27 3.25 18.27
CA ALA A 309 -9.40 3.86 17.55
C ALA A 309 -10.52 2.87 17.26
N GLY A 310 -10.18 1.62 17.01
CA GLY A 310 -11.09 0.56 16.63
C GLY A 310 -10.56 -0.84 16.94
N PHE A 311 -11.34 -1.84 16.60
CA PHE A 311 -10.96 -3.24 16.68
C PHE A 311 -11.24 -3.95 15.34
N ILE A 312 -10.43 -4.95 15.04
CA ILE A 312 -10.62 -5.82 13.88
C ILE A 312 -11.77 -6.78 14.20
N PHE A 313 -12.88 -6.59 13.50
CA PHE A 313 -14.07 -7.42 13.67
C PHE A 313 -13.96 -8.72 12.88
N LYS A 314 -13.52 -8.64 11.61
CA LYS A 314 -13.42 -9.79 10.72
C LYS A 314 -12.38 -9.57 9.66
N LEU A 315 -11.47 -10.53 9.46
CA LEU A 315 -10.57 -10.55 8.32
C LEU A 315 -11.33 -10.98 7.06
N THR A 316 -11.03 -10.40 5.92
CA THR A 316 -11.71 -10.78 4.67
C THR A 316 -11.36 -12.17 4.18
N LYS A 317 -10.19 -12.71 4.57
CA LYS A 317 -9.86 -14.13 4.35
C LYS A 317 -10.88 -15.09 4.98
N ASP A 318 -11.56 -14.67 6.05
CA ASP A 318 -12.62 -15.46 6.69
C ASP A 318 -13.98 -15.33 5.97
N ILE A 319 -14.09 -14.37 5.04
CA ILE A 319 -15.24 -14.24 4.14
C ILE A 319 -14.99 -15.02 2.84
N TRP A 320 -13.79 -14.85 2.27
CA TRP A 320 -13.35 -15.55 1.07
C TRP A 320 -11.83 -15.80 1.15
N PRO A 321 -11.40 -17.01 1.57
CA PRO A 321 -9.97 -17.34 1.65
C PRO A 321 -9.29 -17.27 0.28
N GLY A 322 -8.18 -16.52 0.20
CA GLY A 322 -7.40 -16.38 -1.03
C GLY A 322 -8.05 -15.51 -2.10
N HIS A 323 -8.98 -14.61 -1.73
CA HIS A 323 -9.56 -13.65 -2.67
C HIS A 323 -8.52 -12.63 -3.16
N PRO A 324 -8.61 -12.15 -4.43
CA PRO A 324 -7.72 -11.11 -4.91
C PRO A 324 -8.04 -9.78 -4.21
N CYS A 325 -7.01 -8.96 -3.97
CA CYS A 325 -7.24 -7.60 -3.47
C CYS A 325 -6.82 -6.56 -4.52
N CYS A 326 -5.53 -6.55 -4.86
CA CYS A 326 -4.95 -5.58 -5.77
C CYS A 326 -4.25 -6.27 -6.94
N ALA A 327 -4.02 -5.49 -7.99
CA ALA A 327 -3.40 -5.94 -9.23
C ALA A 327 -2.34 -4.95 -9.70
N PHE A 328 -1.34 -5.46 -10.40
CA PHE A 328 -0.39 -4.67 -11.15
C PHE A 328 -0.84 -4.56 -12.60
N ALA A 329 -1.10 -3.35 -13.06
CA ALA A 329 -1.76 -3.11 -14.33
C ALA A 329 -1.05 -2.06 -15.19
N ALA A 330 -1.30 -2.13 -16.51
CA ALA A 330 -0.89 -1.14 -17.49
C ALA A 330 -1.99 -0.95 -18.55
N SER A 331 -1.97 0.16 -19.28
CA SER A 331 -2.92 0.39 -20.37
C SER A 331 -2.57 -0.42 -21.62
N ASP A 332 -3.57 -0.81 -22.38
CA ASP A 332 -3.39 -1.49 -23.67
C ASP A 332 -2.41 -0.72 -24.57
N GLN A 333 -2.60 0.60 -24.68
CA GLN A 333 -1.73 1.44 -25.51
C GLN A 333 -0.26 1.38 -25.07
N TRP A 334 -0.01 1.36 -23.75
CA TRP A 334 1.35 1.28 -23.25
C TRP A 334 1.95 -0.12 -23.47
N ILE A 335 1.16 -1.17 -23.27
CA ILE A 335 1.56 -2.56 -23.50
C ILE A 335 1.94 -2.77 -24.98
N ASP A 336 1.10 -2.30 -25.89
CA ASP A 336 1.35 -2.39 -27.34
C ASP A 336 2.63 -1.66 -27.76
N ALA A 337 2.93 -0.54 -27.12
CA ALA A 337 4.14 0.23 -27.40
C ALA A 337 5.40 -0.34 -26.73
N ASN A 338 5.26 -1.13 -25.66
CA ASN A 338 6.35 -1.61 -24.83
C ASN A 338 6.21 -3.09 -24.43
N PRO A 339 6.01 -4.03 -25.38
CA PRO A 339 5.66 -5.41 -25.06
C PRO A 339 6.76 -6.17 -24.32
N ASN A 340 8.04 -5.98 -24.65
CA ASN A 340 9.14 -6.64 -23.93
C ASN A 340 9.33 -6.03 -22.53
N THR A 341 9.21 -4.71 -22.41
CA THR A 341 9.25 -4.00 -21.14
C THR A 341 8.11 -4.46 -20.23
N PHE A 342 6.88 -4.62 -20.74
CA PHE A 342 5.74 -5.11 -19.96
C PHE A 342 5.99 -6.52 -19.42
N ARG A 343 6.53 -7.44 -20.24
CA ARG A 343 6.88 -8.80 -19.83
C ARG A 343 7.94 -8.79 -18.72
N ALA A 344 9.05 -8.07 -18.95
CA ALA A 344 10.14 -7.98 -17.98
C ALA A 344 9.72 -7.33 -16.67
N LEU A 345 8.88 -6.30 -16.74
CA LEU A 345 8.34 -5.62 -15.58
C LEU A 345 7.42 -6.54 -14.76
N ASN A 346 6.51 -7.29 -15.42
CA ASN A 346 5.69 -8.28 -14.71
C ASN A 346 6.53 -9.42 -14.12
N LYS A 347 7.62 -9.87 -14.78
CA LYS A 347 8.55 -10.85 -14.17
C LYS A 347 9.13 -10.30 -12.86
N SER A 348 9.56 -9.04 -12.85
CA SER A 348 10.10 -8.44 -11.61
C SER A 348 9.09 -8.41 -10.47
N ILE A 349 7.82 -8.14 -10.77
CA ILE A 349 6.72 -8.12 -9.79
C ILE A 349 6.35 -9.54 -9.33
N ILE A 350 6.25 -10.49 -10.26
CA ILE A 350 5.93 -11.90 -9.95
C ILE A 350 7.03 -12.54 -9.07
N GLU A 351 8.30 -12.26 -9.38
CA GLU A 351 9.41 -12.73 -8.55
C GLU A 351 9.41 -12.08 -7.17
N ALA A 352 9.16 -10.76 -7.11
CA ALA A 352 9.01 -10.04 -5.86
C ALA A 352 7.83 -10.57 -5.01
N ALA A 353 6.71 -10.89 -5.64
CA ALA A 353 5.56 -11.52 -4.97
C ALA A 353 5.93 -12.89 -4.40
N GLY A 354 6.64 -13.74 -5.19
CA GLY A 354 7.15 -15.01 -4.71
C GLY A 354 8.09 -14.86 -3.51
N TYR A 355 8.97 -13.86 -3.52
CA TYR A 355 9.82 -13.53 -2.36
C TYR A 355 9.00 -13.10 -1.14
N ALA A 356 7.97 -12.28 -1.33
CA ALA A 356 7.11 -11.80 -0.25
C ALA A 356 6.18 -12.89 0.33
N SER A 357 5.86 -13.93 -0.45
CA SER A 357 5.07 -15.08 0.02
C SER A 357 5.84 -15.95 1.02
N ASP A 358 7.18 -15.94 1.01
CA ASP A 358 7.97 -16.66 2.03
C ASP A 358 7.89 -15.91 3.37
N PRO A 359 7.33 -16.54 4.42
CA PRO A 359 7.23 -15.92 5.75
C PRO A 359 8.59 -15.49 6.34
N ALA A 360 9.69 -16.14 5.94
CA ALA A 360 11.03 -15.82 6.43
C ALA A 360 11.48 -14.40 6.03
N ASN A 361 10.96 -13.87 4.92
CA ASN A 361 11.34 -12.56 4.37
C ASN A 361 10.49 -11.40 4.93
N ARG A 362 9.36 -11.69 5.58
CA ARG A 362 8.32 -10.69 5.89
C ARG A 362 8.75 -9.62 6.90
N THR A 363 9.63 -9.96 7.85
CA THR A 363 10.20 -8.97 8.80
C THR A 363 11.15 -8.00 8.10
N GLU A 364 12.01 -8.50 7.19
CA GLU A 364 12.88 -7.65 6.38
C GLU A 364 12.06 -6.73 5.48
N ILE A 365 11.09 -7.28 4.77
CA ILE A 365 10.17 -6.52 3.92
C ILE A 365 9.45 -5.44 4.73
N ALA A 366 8.91 -5.78 5.92
CA ALA A 366 8.24 -4.81 6.79
C ALA A 366 9.15 -3.61 7.10
N SER A 367 10.41 -3.87 7.43
CA SER A 367 11.41 -2.82 7.68
C SER A 367 11.65 -1.95 6.44
N ALA A 368 11.82 -2.57 5.26
CA ALA A 368 12.13 -1.88 4.01
C ALA A 368 10.98 -0.97 3.54
N ILE A 369 9.72 -1.42 3.66
CA ILE A 369 8.56 -0.69 3.13
C ILE A 369 7.88 0.25 4.14
N SER A 370 8.21 0.17 5.43
CA SER A 370 7.62 1.05 6.46
C SER A 370 8.04 2.50 6.36
N GLU A 371 9.14 2.77 5.65
CA GLU A 371 9.72 4.09 5.51
C GLU A 371 8.76 5.13 4.93
N ARG A 372 9.10 6.42 5.17
CA ARG A 372 8.31 7.56 4.69
C ARG A 372 8.16 7.59 3.16
N ALA A 373 9.14 7.11 2.44
CA ALA A 373 9.09 7.03 0.97
C ALA A 373 7.94 6.11 0.51
N PHE A 374 7.66 5.07 1.26
CA PHE A 374 6.70 4.02 0.94
C PHE A 374 5.43 4.13 1.78
N LEU A 375 5.26 3.28 2.80
CA LEU A 375 4.01 3.22 3.58
C LEU A 375 3.88 4.39 4.56
N ASN A 376 4.98 4.89 5.12
CA ASN A 376 4.99 5.88 6.20
C ASN A 376 4.17 5.42 7.41
N GLN A 377 4.44 4.19 7.86
CA GLN A 377 3.78 3.55 8.99
C GLN A 377 4.80 3.09 10.03
N PRO A 378 4.40 2.93 11.31
CA PRO A 378 5.25 2.25 12.29
C PRO A 378 5.62 0.85 11.80
N VAL A 379 6.89 0.47 11.94
CA VAL A 379 7.36 -0.84 11.48
C VAL A 379 6.63 -1.98 12.16
N GLU A 380 6.33 -1.85 13.46
CA GLU A 380 5.59 -2.82 14.24
C GLU A 380 4.16 -3.06 13.74
N VAL A 381 3.53 -2.04 13.15
CA VAL A 381 2.20 -2.16 12.53
C VAL A 381 2.29 -2.93 11.21
N VAL A 382 3.29 -2.63 10.39
CA VAL A 382 3.50 -3.32 9.11
C VAL A 382 3.93 -4.77 9.34
N GLU A 383 4.84 -5.01 10.30
CA GLU A 383 5.30 -6.34 10.67
C GLU A 383 4.15 -7.22 11.18
N ALA A 384 3.29 -6.67 12.06
CA ALA A 384 2.11 -7.39 12.54
C ALA A 384 1.17 -7.84 11.42
N VAL A 385 1.04 -7.03 10.36
CA VAL A 385 0.25 -7.39 9.17
C VAL A 385 0.94 -8.48 8.35
N LEU A 386 2.22 -8.28 8.02
CA LEU A 386 2.94 -9.17 7.11
C LEU A 386 3.22 -10.53 7.74
N THR A 387 3.53 -10.58 9.04
CA THR A 387 3.77 -11.85 9.76
C THR A 387 2.48 -12.55 10.18
N GLY A 388 1.37 -11.81 10.26
CA GLY A 388 0.09 -12.32 10.76
C GLY A 388 0.04 -12.45 12.28
N GLN A 389 1.02 -11.93 13.02
CA GLN A 389 1.04 -11.91 14.48
C GLN A 389 0.58 -10.54 14.99
N PHE A 390 -0.65 -10.44 15.49
CA PHE A 390 -1.26 -9.16 15.78
C PHE A 390 -2.27 -9.19 16.93
N GLU A 391 -2.49 -8.01 17.53
CA GLU A 391 -3.60 -7.75 18.47
C GLU A 391 -4.84 -7.34 17.70
N ASP A 392 -6.02 -7.88 18.03
CA ASP A 392 -7.29 -7.57 17.36
C ASP A 392 -8.00 -6.33 17.91
N GLY A 393 -7.52 -5.76 19.02
CA GLY A 393 -8.17 -4.65 19.72
C GLY A 393 -9.28 -5.08 20.70
N LEU A 394 -9.56 -6.38 20.79
CA LEU A 394 -10.49 -6.97 21.77
C LEU A 394 -9.77 -7.68 22.91
N GLY A 395 -8.45 -7.65 22.93
CA GLY A 395 -7.60 -8.27 23.93
C GLY A 395 -7.08 -9.66 23.54
N ASN A 396 -7.24 -10.06 22.28
CA ASN A 396 -6.67 -11.30 21.78
C ASN A 396 -5.43 -11.01 20.93
N THR A 397 -4.37 -11.81 21.16
CA THR A 397 -3.23 -11.92 20.26
C THR A 397 -3.48 -13.08 19.32
N LEU A 398 -3.45 -12.83 18.03
CA LEU A 398 -3.72 -13.79 16.98
C LEU A 398 -2.46 -14.13 16.19
N ASP A 399 -2.41 -15.35 15.64
CA ASP A 399 -1.37 -15.83 14.73
C ASP A 399 -2.05 -16.38 13.48
N VAL A 400 -2.08 -15.55 12.42
CA VAL A 400 -2.77 -15.80 11.16
C VAL A 400 -1.79 -15.50 10.02
N PRO A 401 -0.86 -16.41 9.70
CA PRO A 401 0.22 -16.17 8.74
C PRO A 401 -0.26 -15.79 7.33
N ASP A 402 -1.46 -16.23 6.96
CA ASP A 402 -2.14 -15.94 5.69
C ASP A 402 -3.12 -14.75 5.78
N ARG A 403 -2.99 -13.88 6.82
CA ARG A 403 -3.73 -12.61 6.92
C ARG A 403 -3.61 -11.80 5.63
N ILE A 404 -2.42 -11.76 5.06
CA ILE A 404 -2.08 -11.29 3.71
C ILE A 404 -1.09 -12.26 3.09
N ASP A 405 -1.23 -12.51 1.79
CA ASP A 405 -0.24 -13.26 1.02
C ASP A 405 -0.10 -12.66 -0.39
N PHE A 406 0.93 -13.10 -1.13
CA PHE A 406 1.37 -12.46 -2.37
C PHE A 406 1.38 -13.43 -3.54
N ASP A 407 0.35 -14.31 -3.65
CA ASP A 407 0.15 -15.15 -4.83
C ASP A 407 -0.15 -14.28 -6.05
N PRO A 408 0.74 -14.23 -7.07
CA PRO A 408 0.57 -13.33 -8.20
C PRO A 408 -0.36 -13.89 -9.28
N TYR A 409 -0.90 -15.11 -9.14
CA TYR A 409 -1.64 -15.75 -10.21
C TYR A 409 -3.03 -15.16 -10.41
N PRO A 410 -3.33 -14.56 -11.59
CA PRO A 410 -4.61 -13.94 -11.88
C PRO A 410 -5.62 -14.96 -12.37
N TRP A 411 -6.28 -15.69 -11.46
CA TRP A 411 -7.32 -16.65 -11.78
C TRP A 411 -8.47 -16.01 -12.57
N GLN A 412 -8.91 -16.67 -13.64
CA GLN A 412 -10.10 -16.24 -14.38
C GLN A 412 -11.38 -16.31 -13.53
N SER A 413 -11.44 -17.25 -12.56
CA SER A 413 -12.52 -17.29 -11.58
C SER A 413 -12.65 -16.02 -10.75
N PHE A 414 -11.53 -15.31 -10.48
CA PHE A 414 -11.56 -13.99 -9.85
C PHE A 414 -12.26 -12.95 -10.71
N ALA A 415 -11.93 -12.90 -12.02
CA ALA A 415 -12.57 -11.99 -12.96
C ALA A 415 -14.08 -12.27 -13.07
N ASN A 416 -14.47 -13.55 -13.13
CA ASN A 416 -15.87 -13.96 -13.22
C ASN A 416 -16.66 -13.59 -11.95
N TRP A 417 -16.09 -13.81 -10.75
CA TRP A 417 -16.74 -13.39 -9.52
C TRP A 417 -16.87 -11.86 -9.43
N ILE A 418 -15.80 -11.14 -9.71
CA ILE A 418 -15.81 -9.66 -9.74
C ILE A 418 -16.89 -9.17 -10.71
N SER A 419 -16.91 -9.69 -11.93
CA SER A 419 -17.91 -9.33 -12.96
C SER A 419 -19.34 -9.61 -12.49
N SER A 420 -19.57 -10.75 -11.85
CA SER A 420 -20.88 -11.09 -11.28
C SER A 420 -21.33 -10.07 -10.22
N GLN A 421 -20.42 -9.64 -9.35
CA GLN A 421 -20.74 -8.63 -8.32
C GLN A 421 -20.92 -7.23 -8.92
N LEU A 422 -20.19 -6.86 -9.98
CA LEU A 422 -20.43 -5.60 -10.70
C LEU A 422 -21.82 -5.57 -11.33
N VAL A 423 -22.28 -6.69 -11.88
CA VAL A 423 -23.64 -6.83 -12.43
C VAL A 423 -24.69 -6.79 -11.32
N ARG A 424 -24.49 -7.57 -10.24
CA ARG A 424 -25.44 -7.68 -9.12
C ARG A 424 -25.71 -6.33 -8.46
N TRP A 425 -24.66 -5.57 -8.16
CA TRP A 425 -24.75 -4.37 -7.33
C TRP A 425 -25.01 -3.10 -8.13
N ASP A 426 -24.82 -3.10 -9.44
CA ASP A 426 -25.01 -1.93 -10.32
C ASP A 426 -24.60 -0.60 -9.65
N LEU A 427 -23.32 -0.49 -9.29
CA LEU A 427 -22.77 0.55 -8.39
C LEU A 427 -23.08 2.00 -8.82
N GLN A 428 -23.50 2.24 -10.07
CA GLN A 428 -23.95 3.53 -10.58
C GLN A 428 -25.46 3.66 -10.68
N GLY A 429 -26.19 2.56 -10.60
CA GLY A 429 -27.65 2.54 -10.75
C GLY A 429 -28.14 2.83 -12.18
N ASP A 430 -27.29 2.61 -13.19
CA ASP A 430 -27.59 2.92 -14.60
C ASP A 430 -27.70 1.68 -15.51
N GLY A 431 -27.49 0.50 -14.93
CA GLY A 431 -27.54 -0.79 -15.62
C GLY A 431 -26.43 -0.99 -16.65
N GLN A 432 -25.33 -0.22 -16.60
CA GLN A 432 -24.23 -0.35 -17.56
C GLN A 432 -23.52 -1.69 -17.39
N ALA A 433 -23.28 -2.14 -16.18
CA ALA A 433 -22.60 -3.41 -15.93
C ALA A 433 -23.37 -4.59 -16.56
N ALA A 434 -24.68 -4.69 -16.35
CA ALA A 434 -25.53 -5.74 -16.93
C ALA A 434 -25.69 -5.64 -18.45
N LYS A 435 -25.42 -4.48 -19.05
CA LYS A 435 -25.39 -4.34 -20.52
C LYS A 435 -24.04 -4.73 -21.11
N ALA A 436 -22.96 -4.49 -20.37
CA ALA A 436 -21.59 -4.78 -20.82
C ALA A 436 -21.21 -6.25 -20.55
N ILE A 437 -21.78 -6.85 -19.49
CA ILE A 437 -21.50 -8.21 -19.06
C ILE A 437 -22.80 -9.02 -19.13
N THR A 438 -22.87 -9.95 -20.09
CA THR A 438 -24.01 -10.87 -20.27
C THR A 438 -23.61 -12.29 -19.84
N ASP A 439 -24.60 -13.19 -19.73
CA ASP A 439 -24.34 -14.58 -19.37
C ASP A 439 -23.35 -15.30 -20.31
N GLU A 440 -23.24 -14.81 -21.58
CA GLU A 440 -22.32 -15.38 -22.56
C GLU A 440 -20.92 -14.71 -22.56
N SER A 441 -20.75 -13.52 -21.94
CA SER A 441 -19.53 -12.72 -22.07
C SER A 441 -18.64 -12.67 -20.82
N TYR A 442 -18.99 -13.34 -19.72
CA TYR A 442 -18.16 -13.32 -18.49
C TYR A 442 -16.73 -13.74 -18.76
N ASN A 443 -16.53 -14.85 -19.47
CA ASN A 443 -15.19 -15.35 -19.77
C ASN A 443 -14.43 -14.41 -20.71
N GLU A 444 -15.09 -13.84 -21.73
CA GLU A 444 -14.47 -12.91 -22.67
C GLU A 444 -13.95 -11.65 -21.96
N VAL A 445 -14.74 -11.12 -21.01
CA VAL A 445 -14.32 -9.97 -20.18
C VAL A 445 -13.14 -10.32 -19.30
N GLY A 446 -13.15 -11.52 -18.69
CA GLY A 446 -12.03 -12.00 -17.89
C GLY A 446 -10.75 -12.16 -18.70
N GLU A 447 -10.82 -12.86 -19.83
CA GLU A 447 -9.68 -13.14 -20.72
C GLU A 447 -9.10 -11.86 -21.35
N GLU A 448 -9.95 -10.85 -21.63
CA GLU A 448 -9.48 -9.57 -22.15
C GLU A 448 -8.61 -8.82 -21.15
N VAL A 449 -8.92 -8.87 -19.85
CA VAL A 449 -8.31 -8.04 -18.82
C VAL A 449 -7.25 -8.79 -18.01
N PHE A 450 -7.51 -10.06 -17.66
CA PHE A 450 -6.62 -10.91 -16.85
C PHE A 450 -5.79 -11.79 -17.78
N LEU A 451 -4.52 -11.43 -17.98
CA LEU A 451 -3.59 -12.13 -18.87
C LEU A 451 -3.02 -13.39 -18.19
N THR A 452 -3.89 -14.33 -17.83
CA THR A 452 -3.56 -15.52 -17.03
C THR A 452 -2.51 -16.42 -17.70
N ASP A 453 -2.61 -16.62 -19.01
CA ASP A 453 -1.62 -17.42 -19.74
C ASP A 453 -0.24 -16.76 -19.75
N LEU A 454 -0.18 -15.45 -19.93
CA LEU A 454 1.07 -14.70 -19.81
C LEU A 454 1.63 -14.77 -18.38
N ALA A 455 0.78 -14.61 -17.38
CA ALA A 455 1.19 -14.72 -15.97
C ALA A 455 1.81 -16.09 -15.66
N ARG A 456 1.22 -17.16 -16.19
CA ARG A 456 1.76 -18.53 -16.05
C ARG A 456 3.14 -18.66 -16.68
N GLU A 457 3.27 -18.22 -17.93
CA GLU A 457 4.54 -18.22 -18.64
C GLU A 457 5.63 -17.47 -17.88
N LEU A 458 5.32 -16.26 -17.43
CA LEU A 458 6.28 -15.41 -16.68
C LEU A 458 6.65 -16.00 -15.31
N ALA A 459 5.69 -16.62 -14.62
CA ALA A 459 5.94 -17.30 -13.34
C ALA A 459 6.87 -18.51 -13.51
N GLU A 460 6.67 -19.32 -14.55
CA GLU A 460 7.57 -20.43 -14.89
C GLU A 460 8.99 -19.92 -15.23
N GLU A 461 9.10 -18.83 -15.99
CA GLU A 461 10.39 -18.22 -16.34
C GLU A 461 11.19 -17.72 -15.13
N VAL A 462 10.52 -17.32 -14.05
CA VAL A 462 11.17 -16.91 -12.79
C VAL A 462 11.27 -18.04 -11.75
N GLY A 463 10.96 -19.28 -12.16
CA GLY A 463 11.13 -20.49 -11.34
C GLY A 463 10.02 -20.76 -10.34
N LEU A 464 8.87 -20.10 -10.46
CA LEU A 464 7.67 -20.43 -9.70
C LEU A 464 6.90 -21.58 -10.37
N ASN A 465 5.99 -22.18 -9.61
CA ASN A 465 5.16 -23.29 -10.10
C ASN A 465 3.69 -22.85 -10.15
N PRO A 466 3.25 -22.09 -11.17
CA PRO A 466 1.89 -21.64 -11.28
C PRO A 466 0.91 -22.81 -11.54
N PRO A 467 -0.38 -22.63 -11.22
CA PRO A 467 -1.41 -23.61 -11.56
C PRO A 467 -1.50 -23.89 -13.06
N SER A 468 -1.84 -25.12 -13.43
CA SER A 468 -2.17 -25.47 -14.82
C SER A 468 -3.56 -24.99 -15.23
N GLU A 469 -4.45 -24.89 -14.25
CA GLU A 469 -5.83 -24.45 -14.44
C GLU A 469 -5.93 -22.94 -14.46
N ILE A 470 -6.89 -22.39 -15.22
CA ILE A 470 -7.18 -20.95 -15.24
C ILE A 470 -8.43 -20.62 -14.41
N TYR A 471 -9.27 -21.58 -14.16
CA TYR A 471 -10.47 -21.47 -13.33
C TYR A 471 -10.37 -22.42 -12.14
N ARG A 472 -10.94 -21.98 -11.03
CA ARG A 472 -11.21 -22.84 -9.88
C ARG A 472 -12.56 -22.44 -9.26
N THR A 473 -13.20 -23.37 -8.57
CA THR A 473 -14.32 -23.06 -7.70
C THR A 473 -13.83 -22.21 -6.52
N GLU A 474 -14.53 -21.14 -6.20
CA GLU A 474 -14.18 -20.26 -5.08
C GLU A 474 -15.09 -20.55 -3.88
N GLU A 475 -14.47 -20.90 -2.76
CA GLU A 475 -15.17 -21.20 -1.52
C GLU A 475 -15.27 -19.92 -0.67
N LEU A 476 -16.50 -19.41 -0.47
CA LEU A 476 -16.77 -18.30 0.42
C LEU A 476 -17.34 -18.81 1.75
N GLU A 477 -17.39 -17.98 2.77
CA GLU A 477 -17.88 -18.37 4.11
C GLU A 477 -19.31 -18.95 4.09
N PHE A 478 -20.18 -18.43 3.22
CA PHE A 478 -21.59 -18.80 3.18
C PHE A 478 -22.03 -19.47 1.88
N ASP A 479 -21.17 -19.50 0.88
CA ASP A 479 -21.49 -19.93 -0.48
C ASP A 479 -20.28 -20.48 -1.21
N THR A 480 -20.55 -21.18 -2.30
CA THR A 480 -19.54 -21.63 -3.26
C THR A 480 -19.83 -20.97 -4.61
N PHE A 481 -18.83 -20.33 -5.20
CA PHE A 481 -18.95 -19.72 -6.51
C PHE A 481 -18.42 -20.66 -7.59
N ASN A 482 -19.30 -21.06 -8.51
CA ASN A 482 -18.92 -21.77 -9.72
C ASN A 482 -18.63 -20.76 -10.86
N PRO A 483 -17.37 -20.64 -11.35
CA PRO A 483 -17.03 -19.70 -12.40
C PRO A 483 -17.66 -20.00 -13.76
N GLU A 484 -18.20 -21.23 -13.98
CA GLU A 484 -18.91 -21.58 -15.21
C GLU A 484 -20.33 -21.04 -15.29
N ALA A 485 -20.90 -20.59 -14.14
CA ALA A 485 -22.29 -20.15 -14.05
C ALA A 485 -22.48 -18.85 -13.24
N PRO A 486 -21.78 -17.74 -13.57
CA PRO A 486 -21.84 -16.50 -12.78
C PRO A 486 -23.24 -15.89 -12.70
N GLY A 487 -24.01 -15.95 -13.79
CA GLY A 487 -25.38 -15.42 -13.81
C GLY A 487 -26.37 -16.25 -12.96
N GLU A 488 -26.17 -17.57 -12.84
CA GLU A 488 -26.95 -18.41 -11.91
C GLU A 488 -26.60 -18.08 -10.47
N TYR A 489 -25.32 -17.90 -10.16
CA TYR A 489 -24.88 -17.49 -8.84
C TYR A 489 -25.53 -16.19 -8.37
N ILE A 490 -25.65 -15.17 -9.22
CA ILE A 490 -26.35 -13.92 -8.87
C ILE A 490 -27.81 -14.22 -8.48
N LYS A 491 -28.54 -15.03 -9.26
CA LYS A 491 -29.92 -15.38 -8.98
C LYS A 491 -30.06 -16.13 -7.65
N GLU A 492 -29.19 -17.11 -7.40
CA GLU A 492 -29.14 -17.85 -6.15
C GLU A 492 -28.87 -16.93 -4.94
N GLN A 493 -27.96 -15.96 -5.09
CA GLN A 493 -27.66 -14.99 -4.05
C GLN A 493 -28.89 -14.10 -3.74
N ILE A 494 -29.55 -13.59 -4.78
CA ILE A 494 -30.77 -12.77 -4.61
C ILE A 494 -31.89 -13.59 -3.95
N ASP A 495 -32.11 -14.81 -4.41
CA ASP A 495 -33.14 -15.69 -3.85
C ASP A 495 -32.85 -16.05 -2.39
N LYS A 496 -31.59 -16.26 -2.04
CA LYS A 496 -31.15 -16.67 -0.70
C LYS A 496 -31.16 -15.52 0.31
N TYR A 497 -30.77 -14.33 -0.08
CA TYR A 497 -30.56 -13.19 0.83
C TYR A 497 -31.58 -12.06 0.65
N GLY A 498 -32.34 -12.06 -0.43
CA GLY A 498 -33.40 -11.07 -0.70
C GLY A 498 -32.88 -9.75 -1.28
N VAL A 499 -31.59 -9.67 -1.61
CA VAL A 499 -30.87 -8.46 -2.11
C VAL A 499 -29.80 -8.84 -3.12
#